data_f8e78ba9842dd20332c0748e114abec6
#
_entry.id   f8e78ba9842dd20332c0748e114abec6
#
_cell.length_a   1.000
_cell.length_b   1.000
_cell.length_c   1.000
_cell.angle_alpha   90.00
_cell.angle_beta   90.00
_cell.angle_gamma   90.00
#
_symmetry.space_group_name_H-M   'P 1'
#
loop_
_entity.id
_entity.type
_entity.pdbx_description
1 polymer ?
#
loop_
_entity_poly.entity_id
_entity_poly.type
_entity_poly.pdbx_seq_one_letter_code
_entity_poly.pdbx_strand_id
1 'polypeptide(L)'
;MNNDRFLVSKVVAEADLKKTVKQAVDLIGGLDKVISPADKVTIKPNLNTADPYPASSDPAFIKALGEVILEAGASRLEIMDSSTIRVPTRGVAEKIGLNVVADELDADLILLDEHEWVKVKFPRGKHMKSGSIGKPVLDIQKLVLAPNIKTHFLAWYTGSMKLFVGWLKHSQRIKMHSRKLQEKVVDLASFFNPDLIVMDARTCFVEGGPATGTCSNPGVILASGDMVSVDVEGVRIIQCCNAKNKLNRDVWEIPQIRHAVEIGIGARSDSDIELLE
;
A
#
# COMPACT_ATOMS: atom_id res chain seq x y z
N MET A 1 15.93 20.89 18.51
CA MET A 1 14.76 20.37 17.79
C MET A 1 15.27 19.17 17.02
N ASN A 2 14.93 17.94 17.43
CA ASN A 2 15.26 16.76 16.61
C ASN A 2 14.44 16.86 15.33
N ASN A 3 15.15 17.05 14.24
CA ASN A 3 14.55 17.13 12.90
C ASN A 3 14.44 15.72 12.35
N ASP A 4 13.66 14.87 13.02
CA ASP A 4 13.40 13.52 12.53
C ASP A 4 12.47 13.63 11.32
N ARG A 5 13.09 13.72 10.14
CA ARG A 5 12.36 13.66 8.87
C ARG A 5 11.89 12.23 8.59
N PHE A 6 10.78 12.11 7.90
CA PHE A 6 10.33 10.83 7.35
C PHE A 6 11.22 10.45 6.17
N LEU A 7 11.94 9.35 6.28
CA LEU A 7 12.80 8.84 5.22
C LEU A 7 11.96 8.18 4.14
N VAL A 8 12.25 8.49 2.89
CA VAL A 8 11.74 7.78 1.72
C VAL A 8 12.92 7.37 0.87
N SER A 9 13.10 6.09 0.62
CA SER A 9 14.08 5.63 -0.38
C SER A 9 13.43 5.52 -1.76
N LYS A 10 14.23 5.76 -2.81
CA LYS A 10 13.83 5.55 -4.20
C LYS A 10 14.97 4.85 -4.93
N VAL A 11 14.75 3.61 -5.30
CA VAL A 11 15.75 2.73 -5.90
C VAL A 11 15.32 2.31 -7.30
N VAL A 12 16.23 2.40 -8.26
CA VAL A 12 16.01 1.85 -9.61
C VAL A 12 15.93 0.34 -9.52
N ALA A 13 14.87 -0.23 -10.06
CA ALA A 13 14.66 -1.67 -10.02
C ALA A 13 15.64 -2.40 -10.94
N GLU A 14 16.36 -3.35 -10.37
CA GLU A 14 17.23 -4.29 -11.09
C GLU A 14 16.45 -5.57 -11.45
N ALA A 15 17.07 -6.45 -12.23
CA ALA A 15 16.50 -7.77 -12.56
C ALA A 15 16.29 -8.64 -11.31
N ASP A 16 17.17 -8.50 -10.31
CA ASP A 16 17.02 -9.11 -8.99
C ASP A 16 16.15 -8.22 -8.09
N LEU A 17 14.86 -8.55 -8.05
CA LEU A 17 13.88 -7.81 -7.23
C LEU A 17 14.18 -7.90 -5.73
N LYS A 18 14.67 -9.03 -5.25
CA LYS A 18 15.01 -9.22 -3.85
C LYS A 18 16.12 -8.27 -3.43
N LYS A 19 17.17 -8.19 -4.23
CA LYS A 19 18.28 -7.23 -4.03
C LYS A 19 17.76 -5.80 -4.03
N THR A 20 16.87 -5.44 -4.99
CA THR A 20 16.31 -4.10 -5.08
C THR A 20 15.44 -3.75 -3.87
N VAL A 21 14.56 -4.66 -3.44
CA VAL A 21 13.72 -4.47 -2.25
C VAL A 21 14.58 -4.31 -1.00
N LYS A 22 15.59 -5.17 -0.85
CA LYS A 22 16.52 -5.07 0.28
C LYS A 22 17.23 -3.73 0.29
N GLN A 23 17.77 -3.27 -0.84
CA GLN A 23 18.43 -1.97 -0.97
C GLN A 23 17.50 -0.82 -0.60
N ALA A 24 16.24 -0.83 -1.07
CA ALA A 24 15.27 0.20 -0.75
C ALA A 24 15.01 0.29 0.75
N VAL A 25 14.90 -0.84 1.42
CA VAL A 25 14.67 -0.89 2.87
C VAL A 25 15.92 -0.54 3.66
N ASP A 26 17.11 -0.97 3.23
CA ASP A 26 18.38 -0.67 3.90
C ASP A 26 18.67 0.84 3.92
N LEU A 27 18.34 1.57 2.85
CA LEU A 27 18.51 3.02 2.77
C LEU A 27 17.73 3.78 3.85
N ILE A 28 16.57 3.29 4.26
CA ILE A 28 15.77 3.92 5.33
C ILE A 28 16.08 3.37 6.73
N GLY A 29 17.13 2.56 6.85
CA GLY A 29 17.65 2.08 8.13
C GLY A 29 17.57 0.59 8.36
N GLY A 30 17.07 -0.20 7.40
CA GLY A 30 17.04 -1.66 7.43
C GLY A 30 15.88 -2.27 8.21
N LEU A 31 15.63 -3.56 7.97
CA LEU A 31 14.55 -4.31 8.63
C LEU A 31 14.84 -4.61 10.10
N ASP A 32 16.09 -4.67 10.51
CA ASP A 32 16.47 -4.97 11.91
C ASP A 32 15.88 -3.99 12.93
N LYS A 33 15.50 -2.79 12.49
CA LYS A 33 14.81 -1.79 13.32
C LYS A 33 13.30 -2.01 13.39
N VAL A 34 12.75 -2.79 12.47
CA VAL A 34 11.31 -2.97 12.26
C VAL A 34 10.86 -4.34 12.70
N ILE A 35 11.66 -5.38 12.38
CA ILE A 35 11.34 -6.79 12.57
C ILE A 35 12.33 -7.40 13.56
N SER A 36 11.80 -8.13 14.54
CA SER A 36 12.57 -8.90 15.52
C SER A 36 12.40 -10.40 15.26
N PRO A 37 13.40 -11.23 15.64
CA PRO A 37 13.22 -12.69 15.66
C PRO A 37 12.01 -13.07 16.52
N ALA A 38 11.06 -13.81 15.99
CA ALA A 38 9.78 -14.17 16.59
C ALA A 38 8.59 -13.28 16.19
N ASP A 39 8.78 -12.18 15.48
CA ASP A 39 7.65 -11.40 14.98
C ASP A 39 6.88 -12.16 13.90
N LYS A 40 5.56 -12.11 14.00
CA LYS A 40 4.64 -12.46 12.91
C LYS A 40 4.41 -11.23 12.05
N VAL A 41 4.77 -11.32 10.76
CA VAL A 41 4.67 -10.21 9.82
C VAL A 41 3.55 -10.44 8.84
N THR A 42 2.66 -9.47 8.71
CA THR A 42 1.58 -9.49 7.72
C THR A 42 1.92 -8.56 6.57
N ILE A 43 2.05 -9.11 5.35
CA ILE A 43 2.14 -8.33 4.11
C ILE A 43 0.73 -8.04 3.62
N LYS A 44 0.44 -6.76 3.35
CA LYS A 44 -0.76 -6.37 2.64
C LYS A 44 -0.45 -6.00 1.19
N PRO A 45 -0.75 -6.90 0.22
CA PRO A 45 -0.63 -6.60 -1.21
C PRO A 45 -1.77 -5.70 -1.70
N ASN A 46 -1.75 -5.37 -2.98
CA ASN A 46 -2.86 -4.80 -3.72
C ASN A 46 -3.59 -5.90 -4.50
N LEU A 47 -4.55 -6.55 -3.88
CA LEU A 47 -5.35 -7.61 -4.50
C LEU A 47 -6.69 -7.04 -4.95
N ASN A 48 -6.70 -6.30 -6.06
CA ASN A 48 -7.90 -5.61 -6.55
C ASN A 48 -8.79 -6.52 -7.41
N THR A 49 -8.28 -6.92 -8.56
CA THR A 49 -8.96 -7.77 -9.54
C THR A 49 -8.03 -8.88 -9.99
N ALA A 50 -8.53 -9.79 -10.82
CA ALA A 50 -7.67 -10.81 -11.44
C ALA A 50 -6.91 -10.31 -12.69
N ASP A 51 -6.85 -8.97 -12.85
CA ASP A 51 -6.05 -8.33 -13.89
C ASP A 51 -4.57 -8.32 -13.48
N PRO A 52 -3.64 -8.44 -14.44
CA PRO A 52 -2.22 -8.48 -14.15
C PRO A 52 -1.69 -7.14 -13.62
N TYR A 53 -0.47 -7.17 -13.12
CA TYR A 53 0.28 -5.97 -12.73
C TYR A 53 0.27 -4.90 -13.85
N PRO A 54 0.07 -3.63 -13.54
CA PRO A 54 -0.02 -2.99 -12.21
C PRO A 54 -1.45 -2.90 -11.64
N ALA A 55 -2.45 -3.57 -12.24
CA ALA A 55 -3.82 -3.57 -11.72
C ALA A 55 -3.92 -4.26 -10.35
N SER A 56 -3.23 -5.38 -10.20
CA SER A 56 -2.98 -6.05 -8.90
C SER A 56 -1.47 -6.15 -8.66
N SER A 57 -1.05 -6.58 -7.48
CA SER A 57 0.37 -6.77 -7.16
C SER A 57 1.00 -7.81 -8.08
N ASP A 58 2.26 -7.58 -8.44
CA ASP A 58 3.11 -8.59 -9.07
C ASP A 58 3.48 -9.66 -8.03
N PRO A 59 3.15 -10.95 -8.24
CA PRO A 59 3.54 -12.02 -7.33
C PRO A 59 5.06 -12.11 -7.11
N ALA A 60 5.86 -11.84 -8.14
CA ALA A 60 7.32 -11.84 -8.01
C ALA A 60 7.83 -10.75 -7.05
N PHE A 61 7.16 -9.58 -7.03
CA PHE A 61 7.48 -8.52 -6.07
C PHE A 61 7.07 -8.92 -4.64
N ILE A 62 5.90 -9.53 -4.46
CA ILE A 62 5.45 -10.00 -3.14
C ILE A 62 6.37 -11.12 -2.62
N LYS A 63 6.81 -12.03 -3.49
CA LYS A 63 7.81 -13.05 -3.16
C LYS A 63 9.12 -12.43 -2.70
N ALA A 64 9.67 -11.52 -3.48
CA ALA A 64 10.92 -10.83 -3.15
C ALA A 64 10.85 -10.11 -1.80
N LEU A 65 9.74 -9.42 -1.53
CA LEU A 65 9.50 -8.75 -0.25
C LEU A 65 9.39 -9.76 0.90
N GLY A 66 8.65 -10.87 0.71
CA GLY A 66 8.52 -11.94 1.71
C GLY A 66 9.87 -12.58 2.04
N GLU A 67 10.69 -12.87 1.03
CA GLU A 67 12.04 -13.42 1.23
C GLU A 67 12.94 -12.48 2.05
N VAL A 68 12.91 -11.17 1.76
CA VAL A 68 13.68 -10.16 2.52
C VAL A 68 13.21 -10.07 3.97
N ILE A 69 11.90 -10.18 4.23
CA ILE A 69 11.31 -10.18 5.57
C ILE A 69 11.73 -11.44 6.35
N LEU A 70 11.69 -12.61 5.72
CA LEU A 70 12.09 -13.88 6.35
C LEU A 70 13.60 -13.89 6.65
N GLU A 71 14.43 -13.36 5.76
CA GLU A 71 15.88 -13.21 5.99
C GLU A 71 16.20 -12.24 7.13
N ALA A 72 15.35 -11.27 7.40
CA ALA A 72 15.48 -10.39 8.58
C ALA A 72 15.06 -11.08 9.90
N GLY A 73 14.57 -12.33 9.83
CA GLY A 73 14.31 -13.16 11.01
C GLY A 73 12.85 -13.24 11.43
N ALA A 74 11.89 -12.78 10.62
CA ALA A 74 10.48 -13.00 10.92
C ALA A 74 10.19 -14.50 11.14
N SER A 75 9.44 -14.82 12.20
CA SER A 75 9.13 -16.20 12.54
C SER A 75 7.99 -16.79 11.73
N ARG A 76 7.11 -15.95 11.23
CA ARG A 76 5.94 -16.31 10.44
C ARG A 76 5.53 -15.18 9.50
N LEU A 77 5.10 -15.54 8.31
CA LEU A 77 4.62 -14.60 7.31
C LEU A 77 3.14 -14.85 7.03
N GLU A 78 2.38 -13.75 6.91
CA GLU A 78 0.99 -13.76 6.46
C GLU A 78 0.86 -12.84 5.26
N ILE A 79 0.07 -13.25 4.27
CA ILE A 79 -0.34 -12.40 3.15
C ILE A 79 -1.84 -12.19 3.27
N MET A 80 -2.27 -10.94 3.52
CA MET A 80 -3.65 -10.67 3.91
C MET A 80 -4.30 -9.59 3.06
N ASP A 81 -5.39 -9.91 2.36
CA ASP A 81 -6.20 -8.93 1.64
C ASP A 81 -7.62 -9.42 1.36
N SER A 82 -8.41 -8.60 0.70
CA SER A 82 -9.58 -9.02 -0.08
C SER A 82 -9.72 -8.20 -1.36
N SER A 83 -10.23 -8.87 -2.38
CA SER A 83 -10.40 -8.34 -3.75
C SER A 83 -11.49 -7.27 -3.82
N THR A 84 -11.72 -6.76 -5.02
CA THR A 84 -12.77 -5.78 -5.30
C THR A 84 -14.19 -6.32 -5.03
N ILE A 85 -15.16 -5.42 -5.01
CA ILE A 85 -16.56 -5.74 -4.68
C ILE A 85 -17.11 -6.82 -5.62
N ARG A 86 -17.78 -7.84 -5.04
CA ARG A 86 -18.46 -8.93 -5.73
C ARG A 86 -17.55 -9.90 -6.51
N VAL A 87 -16.25 -9.85 -6.27
CA VAL A 87 -15.32 -10.84 -6.85
C VAL A 87 -14.76 -11.68 -5.70
N PRO A 88 -14.86 -13.01 -5.72
CA PRO A 88 -14.28 -13.88 -4.69
C PRO A 88 -12.75 -13.72 -4.67
N THR A 89 -12.20 -13.42 -3.48
CA THR A 89 -10.77 -13.14 -3.31
C THR A 89 -9.90 -14.34 -3.67
N ARG A 90 -10.36 -15.55 -3.33
CA ARG A 90 -9.64 -16.80 -3.65
C ARG A 90 -9.37 -16.95 -5.14
N GLY A 91 -10.39 -16.77 -5.98
CA GLY A 91 -10.24 -16.86 -7.42
C GLY A 91 -9.32 -15.77 -8.01
N VAL A 92 -9.26 -14.59 -7.38
CA VAL A 92 -8.31 -13.54 -7.77
C VAL A 92 -6.88 -13.95 -7.39
N ALA A 93 -6.66 -14.41 -6.16
CA ALA A 93 -5.36 -14.84 -5.67
C ALA A 93 -4.78 -15.99 -6.51
N GLU A 94 -5.60 -16.98 -6.83
CA GLU A 94 -5.23 -18.10 -7.70
C GLU A 94 -4.86 -17.64 -9.11
N LYS A 95 -5.68 -16.78 -9.72
CA LYS A 95 -5.47 -16.34 -11.10
C LYS A 95 -4.23 -15.49 -11.28
N ILE A 96 -3.86 -14.66 -10.29
CA ILE A 96 -2.61 -13.90 -10.33
C ILE A 96 -1.39 -14.67 -9.80
N GLY A 97 -1.57 -15.87 -9.22
CA GLY A 97 -0.50 -16.71 -8.71
C GLY A 97 -0.04 -16.37 -7.28
N LEU A 98 -0.82 -15.62 -6.51
CA LEU A 98 -0.45 -15.24 -5.15
C LEU A 98 -0.51 -16.42 -4.16
N ASN A 99 -1.38 -17.41 -4.42
CA ASN A 99 -1.41 -18.66 -3.67
C ASN A 99 -0.09 -19.45 -3.82
N VAL A 100 0.48 -19.49 -5.02
CA VAL A 100 1.78 -20.15 -5.26
C VAL A 100 2.90 -19.44 -4.48
N VAL A 101 2.90 -18.11 -4.48
CA VAL A 101 3.86 -17.33 -3.70
C VAL A 101 3.71 -17.58 -2.20
N ALA A 102 2.47 -17.68 -1.70
CA ALA A 102 2.24 -18.00 -0.30
C ALA A 102 2.81 -19.39 0.06
N ASP A 103 2.57 -20.39 -0.78
CA ASP A 103 3.12 -21.75 -0.60
C ASP A 103 4.66 -21.75 -0.65
N GLU A 104 5.28 -21.03 -1.59
CA GLU A 104 6.75 -20.94 -1.72
C GLU A 104 7.41 -20.23 -0.53
N LEU A 105 6.72 -19.31 0.12
CA LEU A 105 7.20 -18.57 1.29
C LEU A 105 6.83 -19.26 2.63
N ASP A 106 6.11 -20.38 2.60
CA ASP A 106 5.47 -20.98 3.79
C ASP A 106 4.64 -19.96 4.58
N ALA A 107 3.90 -19.12 3.84
CA ALA A 107 3.11 -18.03 4.37
C ALA A 107 1.61 -18.36 4.43
N ASP A 108 0.92 -17.90 5.47
CA ASP A 108 -0.53 -18.02 5.54
C ASP A 108 -1.19 -17.02 4.57
N LEU A 109 -2.01 -17.52 3.65
CA LEU A 109 -2.83 -16.68 2.78
C LEU A 109 -4.20 -16.42 3.43
N ILE A 110 -4.40 -15.22 3.97
CA ILE A 110 -5.61 -14.82 4.69
C ILE A 110 -6.50 -13.98 3.79
N LEU A 111 -7.62 -14.57 3.35
CA LEU A 111 -8.60 -13.95 2.47
C LEU A 111 -9.78 -13.42 3.30
N LEU A 112 -9.86 -12.10 3.47
CA LEU A 112 -10.76 -11.49 4.46
C LEU A 112 -12.26 -11.67 4.17
N ASP A 113 -12.66 -11.94 2.94
CA ASP A 113 -14.05 -12.25 2.61
C ASP A 113 -14.49 -13.66 3.06
N GLU A 114 -13.56 -14.50 3.53
CA GLU A 114 -13.81 -15.80 4.16
C GLU A 114 -13.90 -15.69 5.70
N HIS A 115 -13.75 -14.48 6.27
CA HIS A 115 -13.74 -14.24 7.71
C HIS A 115 -14.87 -13.31 8.16
N GLU A 116 -15.08 -13.25 9.47
CA GLU A 116 -16.01 -12.32 10.10
C GLU A 116 -15.57 -10.86 9.92
N TRP A 117 -16.55 -9.96 9.84
CA TRP A 117 -16.35 -8.52 9.74
C TRP A 117 -16.70 -7.85 11.08
N VAL A 118 -15.74 -7.16 11.67
CA VAL A 118 -15.88 -6.48 12.97
C VAL A 118 -15.96 -4.96 12.77
N LYS A 119 -16.92 -4.34 13.44
CA LYS A 119 -17.10 -2.88 13.42
C LYS A 119 -16.07 -2.20 14.30
N VAL A 120 -15.34 -1.25 13.73
CA VAL A 120 -14.33 -0.43 14.42
C VAL A 120 -14.63 1.06 14.25
N LYS A 121 -14.12 1.89 15.16
CA LYS A 121 -14.19 3.35 15.06
C LYS A 121 -12.87 3.89 14.49
N PHE A 122 -12.96 4.95 13.71
CA PHE A 122 -11.82 5.71 13.20
C PHE A 122 -11.71 7.03 13.99
N PRO A 123 -10.89 7.09 15.05
CA PRO A 123 -10.88 8.24 15.96
C PRO A 123 -10.56 9.57 15.30
N ARG A 124 -9.69 9.56 14.29
CA ARG A 124 -9.31 10.75 13.49
C ARG A 124 -10.25 11.01 12.32
N GLY A 125 -11.19 10.11 12.02
CA GLY A 125 -12.07 10.20 10.86
C GLY A 125 -13.05 11.39 10.95
N LYS A 126 -13.02 12.27 9.95
CA LYS A 126 -13.94 13.41 9.81
C LYS A 126 -15.16 13.05 8.95
N HIS A 127 -14.95 12.34 7.85
CA HIS A 127 -15.98 12.00 6.85
C HIS A 127 -16.44 10.54 6.96
N MET A 128 -15.60 9.67 7.56
CA MET A 128 -15.91 8.28 7.84
C MET A 128 -15.44 7.93 9.26
N LYS A 129 -16.38 7.88 10.22
CA LYS A 129 -16.06 7.71 11.65
C LYS A 129 -15.98 6.25 12.11
N SER A 130 -16.40 5.31 11.29
CA SER A 130 -16.38 3.87 11.59
C SER A 130 -16.52 3.04 10.32
N GLY A 131 -16.07 1.79 10.39
CA GLY A 131 -16.23 0.80 9.34
C GLY A 131 -16.19 -0.62 9.89
N SER A 132 -16.52 -1.61 9.05
CA SER A 132 -16.31 -3.01 9.38
C SER A 132 -15.12 -3.52 8.60
N ILE A 133 -14.11 -4.00 9.31
CA ILE A 133 -12.89 -4.60 8.78
C ILE A 133 -12.87 -6.10 9.05
N GLY A 134 -12.09 -6.86 8.27
CA GLY A 134 -11.95 -8.30 8.52
C GLY A 134 -11.38 -8.57 9.91
N LYS A 135 -11.95 -9.54 10.63
CA LYS A 135 -11.52 -9.86 12.01
C LYS A 135 -10.03 -10.16 12.15
N PRO A 136 -9.37 -10.90 11.23
CA PRO A 136 -7.93 -11.17 11.33
C PRO A 136 -7.05 -9.91 11.35
N VAL A 137 -7.53 -8.79 10.81
CA VAL A 137 -6.80 -7.51 10.80
C VAL A 137 -6.52 -6.98 12.22
N LEU A 138 -7.34 -7.39 13.22
CA LEU A 138 -7.16 -6.97 14.61
C LEU A 138 -6.03 -7.72 15.34
N ASP A 139 -5.54 -8.83 14.78
CA ASP A 139 -4.52 -9.71 15.36
C ASP A 139 -3.13 -9.51 14.73
N ILE A 140 -2.97 -8.47 13.89
CA ILE A 140 -1.70 -8.14 13.24
C ILE A 140 -0.69 -7.65 14.28
N GLN A 141 0.50 -8.24 14.27
CA GLN A 141 1.63 -7.83 15.11
C GLN A 141 2.52 -6.82 14.39
N LYS A 142 2.98 -7.16 13.19
CA LYS A 142 3.77 -6.30 12.31
C LYS A 142 3.10 -6.17 10.96
N LEU A 143 2.97 -4.96 10.47
CA LEU A 143 2.28 -4.65 9.22
C LEU A 143 3.24 -4.07 8.18
N VAL A 144 3.39 -4.78 7.08
CA VAL A 144 4.11 -4.32 5.89
C VAL A 144 3.13 -4.08 4.74
N LEU A 145 3.09 -2.88 4.22
CA LEU A 145 2.27 -2.56 3.04
C LEU A 145 3.08 -2.74 1.76
N ALA A 146 2.48 -3.36 0.76
CA ALA A 146 3.04 -3.55 -0.58
C ALA A 146 2.13 -2.93 -1.66
N PRO A 147 1.97 -1.58 -1.68
CA PRO A 147 1.10 -0.91 -2.63
C PRO A 147 1.72 -0.82 -4.02
N ASN A 148 0.86 -0.74 -5.05
CA ASN A 148 1.20 -0.27 -6.38
C ASN A 148 0.76 1.18 -6.52
N ILE A 149 1.66 2.08 -6.92
CA ILE A 149 1.26 3.45 -7.26
C ILE A 149 0.62 3.47 -8.65
N LYS A 150 -0.53 4.12 -8.78
CA LYS A 150 -1.25 4.26 -10.05
C LYS A 150 -2.35 5.31 -9.99
N THR A 151 -2.74 5.84 -11.15
CA THR A 151 -3.95 6.67 -11.26
C THR A 151 -5.22 5.88 -10.93
N HIS A 152 -6.27 6.60 -10.57
CA HIS A 152 -7.59 6.06 -10.28
C HIS A 152 -8.67 7.07 -10.66
N PHE A 153 -9.61 6.68 -11.51
CA PHE A 153 -10.61 7.58 -12.10
C PHE A 153 -11.49 8.33 -11.08
N LEU A 154 -11.79 7.73 -9.91
CA LEU A 154 -12.55 8.37 -8.82
C LEU A 154 -11.64 8.95 -7.73
N ALA A 155 -10.72 8.15 -7.20
CA ALA A 155 -9.88 8.55 -6.07
C ALA A 155 -8.63 9.34 -6.47
N TRP A 156 -8.43 9.61 -7.75
CA TRP A 156 -7.31 10.26 -8.43
C TRP A 156 -6.06 9.39 -8.46
N TYR A 157 -5.66 8.80 -7.34
CA TYR A 157 -4.57 7.80 -7.29
C TYR A 157 -4.87 6.68 -6.30
N THR A 158 -4.13 5.62 -6.42
CA THR A 158 -3.99 4.52 -5.45
C THR A 158 -2.54 4.47 -5.01
N GLY A 159 -2.30 4.52 -3.72
CA GLY A 159 -1.02 4.40 -3.05
C GLY A 159 -1.21 3.62 -1.73
N SER A 160 -0.38 3.91 -0.73
CA SER A 160 -0.38 3.23 0.55
C SER A 160 -1.69 3.46 1.34
N MET A 161 -2.15 4.72 1.43
CA MET A 161 -3.36 5.04 2.19
C MET A 161 -4.60 4.36 1.61
N LYS A 162 -4.73 4.31 0.27
CA LYS A 162 -5.89 3.68 -0.36
C LYS A 162 -5.86 2.15 -0.31
N LEU A 163 -4.72 1.55 0.00
CA LEU A 163 -4.57 0.09 0.08
C LEU A 163 -5.53 -0.52 1.11
N PHE A 164 -5.82 0.17 2.21
CA PHE A 164 -6.71 -0.29 3.27
C PHE A 164 -8.18 -0.42 2.85
N VAL A 165 -8.60 0.11 1.70
CA VAL A 165 -9.94 -0.12 1.15
C VAL A 165 -10.20 -1.61 0.95
N GLY A 166 -9.16 -2.40 0.63
CA GLY A 166 -9.21 -3.86 0.56
C GLY A 166 -9.60 -4.54 1.88
N TRP A 167 -9.40 -3.89 3.02
CA TRP A 167 -9.74 -4.45 4.33
C TRP A 167 -11.12 -4.05 4.86
N LEU A 168 -11.81 -3.12 4.16
CA LEU A 168 -13.16 -2.71 4.49
C LEU A 168 -14.19 -3.68 3.88
N LYS A 169 -15.25 -3.98 4.60
CA LYS A 169 -16.36 -4.85 4.15
C LYS A 169 -16.93 -4.37 2.81
N HIS A 170 -17.16 -5.27 1.87
CA HIS A 170 -17.59 -4.99 0.49
C HIS A 170 -18.80 -4.03 0.41
N SER A 171 -19.84 -4.26 1.22
CA SER A 171 -21.05 -3.39 1.24
C SER A 171 -20.75 -1.95 1.67
N GLN A 172 -19.71 -1.75 2.48
CA GLN A 172 -19.29 -0.41 2.92
C GLN A 172 -18.38 0.28 1.91
N ARG A 173 -17.61 -0.48 1.11
CA ARG A 173 -16.84 0.09 -0.01
C ARG A 173 -17.77 0.77 -1.01
N ILE A 174 -18.96 0.18 -1.30
CA ILE A 174 -19.97 0.82 -2.18
C ILE A 174 -20.38 2.18 -1.62
N LYS A 175 -20.70 2.25 -0.32
CA LYS A 175 -21.07 3.51 0.35
C LYS A 175 -19.91 4.51 0.40
N MET A 176 -18.68 4.02 0.53
CA MET A 176 -17.46 4.83 0.56
C MET A 176 -17.25 5.54 -0.78
N HIS A 177 -17.56 4.90 -1.91
CA HIS A 177 -17.40 5.45 -3.27
C HIS A 177 -18.41 6.57 -3.61
N SER A 178 -19.13 7.09 -2.64
CA SER A 178 -19.95 8.30 -2.74
C SER A 178 -19.11 9.58 -2.57
N ARG A 179 -19.77 10.71 -2.24
CA ARG A 179 -19.10 12.00 -1.97
C ARG A 179 -17.94 11.84 -0.98
N LYS A 180 -16.87 12.59 -1.17
CA LYS A 180 -15.68 12.63 -0.28
C LYS A 180 -14.94 11.29 -0.20
N LEU A 181 -14.81 10.61 -1.34
CA LEU A 181 -14.09 9.33 -1.42
C LEU A 181 -12.65 9.47 -0.96
N GLN A 182 -11.95 10.49 -1.43
CA GLN A 182 -10.54 10.72 -1.14
C GLN A 182 -10.32 10.90 0.38
N GLU A 183 -11.14 11.73 1.00
CA GLU A 183 -11.07 12.01 2.44
C GLU A 183 -11.44 10.76 3.26
N LYS A 184 -12.45 9.99 2.85
CA LYS A 184 -12.83 8.74 3.52
C LYS A 184 -11.76 7.65 3.42
N VAL A 185 -11.00 7.61 2.33
CA VAL A 185 -9.83 6.73 2.20
C VAL A 185 -8.84 7.01 3.32
N VAL A 186 -8.55 8.27 3.56
CA VAL A 186 -7.60 8.70 4.59
C VAL A 186 -8.16 8.49 6.01
N ASP A 187 -9.46 8.77 6.21
CA ASP A 187 -10.13 8.47 7.48
C ASP A 187 -10.00 6.98 7.85
N LEU A 188 -10.19 6.08 6.87
CA LEU A 188 -9.97 4.65 7.05
C LEU A 188 -8.49 4.34 7.33
N ALA A 189 -7.58 4.89 6.53
CA ALA A 189 -6.14 4.66 6.68
C ALA A 189 -5.62 5.11 8.05
N SER A 190 -6.20 6.17 8.63
CA SER A 190 -5.82 6.70 9.94
C SER A 190 -6.03 5.76 11.13
N PHE A 191 -6.74 4.65 10.92
CA PHE A 191 -6.91 3.59 11.92
C PHE A 191 -5.68 2.67 12.01
N PHE A 192 -4.87 2.62 10.97
CA PHE A 192 -3.74 1.72 10.84
C PHE A 192 -2.41 2.46 11.01
N ASN A 193 -1.43 1.73 11.50
CA ASN A 193 -0.06 2.23 11.65
C ASN A 193 0.89 1.17 11.08
N PRO A 194 1.21 1.20 9.78
CA PRO A 194 2.14 0.25 9.20
C PRO A 194 3.55 0.44 9.76
N ASP A 195 4.28 -0.66 9.95
CA ASP A 195 5.67 -0.66 10.38
C ASP A 195 6.62 -0.37 9.22
N LEU A 196 6.23 -0.75 8.00
CA LEU A 196 6.99 -0.54 6.77
C LEU A 196 6.05 -0.47 5.56
N ILE A 197 6.44 0.31 4.57
CA ILE A 197 5.76 0.39 3.27
C ILE A 197 6.83 0.20 2.19
N VAL A 198 6.63 -0.77 1.30
CA VAL A 198 7.47 -0.96 0.11
C VAL A 198 6.56 -0.84 -1.10
N MET A 199 6.65 0.28 -1.80
CA MET A 199 5.78 0.64 -2.91
C MET A 199 6.39 0.24 -4.25
N ASP A 200 5.65 -0.55 -5.02
CA ASP A 200 6.04 -0.89 -6.38
C ASP A 200 5.61 0.21 -7.36
N ALA A 201 6.60 0.88 -7.92
CA ALA A 201 6.47 1.88 -8.97
C ALA A 201 7.27 1.50 -10.23
N ARG A 202 7.53 0.20 -10.45
CA ARG A 202 8.22 -0.27 -11.66
C ARG A 202 7.39 -0.01 -12.92
N THR A 203 6.09 -0.28 -12.84
CA THR A 203 5.09 0.07 -13.85
C THR A 203 3.86 0.65 -13.15
N CYS A 204 3.30 1.72 -13.66
CA CYS A 204 2.10 2.32 -13.10
C CYS A 204 1.12 2.77 -14.19
N PHE A 205 -0.18 2.73 -13.89
CA PHE A 205 -1.13 3.48 -14.72
C PHE A 205 -0.93 4.96 -14.48
N VAL A 206 -0.77 5.70 -15.56
CA VAL A 206 -0.61 7.16 -15.54
C VAL A 206 -1.87 7.87 -16.04
N GLU A 207 -2.78 7.14 -16.70
CA GLU A 207 -4.13 7.57 -17.06
C GLU A 207 -5.10 6.40 -16.83
N GLY A 208 -6.35 6.71 -16.45
CA GLY A 208 -7.36 5.68 -16.16
C GLY A 208 -7.18 5.05 -14.77
N GLY A 209 -6.99 3.75 -14.70
CA GLY A 209 -6.92 2.98 -13.44
C GLY A 209 -8.27 2.88 -12.71
N PRO A 210 -8.40 1.95 -11.75
CA PRO A 210 -7.34 1.15 -11.14
C PRO A 210 -7.09 -0.23 -11.79
N ALA A 211 -7.97 -0.70 -12.69
CA ALA A 211 -7.88 -2.03 -13.29
C ALA A 211 -7.33 -2.01 -14.73
N THR A 212 -7.60 -0.93 -15.46
CA THR A 212 -7.12 -0.71 -16.83
C THR A 212 -6.72 0.75 -17.02
N GLY A 213 -5.73 1.01 -17.87
CA GLY A 213 -5.26 2.36 -18.14
C GLY A 213 -4.01 2.40 -19.01
N THR A 214 -3.55 3.60 -19.32
CA THR A 214 -2.26 3.81 -20.00
C THR A 214 -1.13 3.61 -18.99
N CYS A 215 -0.18 2.74 -19.32
CA CYS A 215 0.99 2.45 -18.49
C CYS A 215 2.16 3.36 -18.81
N SER A 216 2.99 3.61 -17.79
CA SER A 216 4.37 4.07 -17.88
C SER A 216 5.26 3.15 -17.04
N ASN A 217 6.56 3.13 -17.34
CA ASN A 217 7.54 2.27 -16.68
C ASN A 217 8.63 3.12 -15.99
N PRO A 218 8.33 3.77 -14.86
CA PRO A 218 9.35 4.51 -14.11
C PRO A 218 10.50 3.64 -13.61
N GLY A 219 10.26 2.34 -13.40
CA GLY A 219 11.29 1.37 -13.07
C GLY A 219 11.87 1.52 -11.67
N VAL A 220 11.09 1.99 -10.69
CA VAL A 220 11.61 2.24 -9.34
C VAL A 220 10.77 1.55 -8.26
N ILE A 221 11.40 1.32 -7.10
CA ILE A 221 10.78 0.89 -5.85
C ILE A 221 11.02 1.95 -4.80
N LEU A 222 10.00 2.27 -4.01
CA LEU A 222 10.09 3.19 -2.87
C LEU A 222 9.93 2.40 -1.56
N ALA A 223 10.63 2.83 -0.49
CA ALA A 223 10.32 2.36 0.85
C ALA A 223 10.24 3.53 1.84
N SER A 224 9.38 3.42 2.85
CA SER A 224 9.19 4.41 3.92
C SER A 224 8.47 3.78 5.12
N GLY A 225 8.64 4.39 6.30
CA GLY A 225 7.78 4.15 7.47
C GLY A 225 6.53 5.03 7.51
N ASP A 226 6.37 5.98 6.58
CA ASP A 226 5.26 6.95 6.58
C ASP A 226 4.43 6.89 5.30
N MET A 227 3.11 6.75 5.46
CA MET A 227 2.18 6.63 4.34
C MET A 227 2.09 7.90 3.48
N VAL A 228 2.15 9.06 4.11
CA VAL A 228 2.01 10.33 3.38
C VAL A 228 3.24 10.59 2.55
N SER A 229 4.43 10.42 3.15
CA SER A 229 5.71 10.63 2.46
C SER A 229 5.87 9.74 1.24
N VAL A 230 5.57 8.44 1.37
CA VAL A 230 5.69 7.51 0.24
C VAL A 230 4.62 7.77 -0.82
N ASP A 231 3.40 8.19 -0.44
CA ASP A 231 2.34 8.54 -1.40
C ASP A 231 2.68 9.85 -2.12
N VAL A 232 3.29 10.84 -1.46
CA VAL A 232 3.80 12.08 -2.06
C VAL A 232 4.82 11.75 -3.15
N GLU A 233 5.85 10.96 -2.83
CA GLU A 233 6.88 10.58 -3.81
C GLU A 233 6.32 9.69 -4.93
N GLY A 234 5.41 8.76 -4.61
CA GLY A 234 4.71 7.97 -5.62
C GLY A 234 3.89 8.81 -6.61
N VAL A 235 3.20 9.84 -6.12
CA VAL A 235 2.46 10.77 -6.98
C VAL A 235 3.41 11.59 -7.85
N ARG A 236 4.55 12.05 -7.33
CA ARG A 236 5.59 12.76 -8.10
C ARG A 236 6.13 11.91 -9.25
N ILE A 237 6.30 10.60 -9.03
CA ILE A 237 6.67 9.68 -10.11
C ILE A 237 5.64 9.71 -11.25
N ILE A 238 4.34 9.66 -10.94
CA ILE A 238 3.29 9.74 -11.96
C ILE A 238 3.30 11.11 -12.67
N GLN A 239 3.51 12.20 -11.94
CA GLN A 239 3.60 13.55 -12.49
C GLN A 239 4.72 13.70 -13.52
N CYS A 240 5.87 13.03 -13.30
CA CYS A 240 6.99 13.02 -14.24
C CYS A 240 6.71 12.26 -15.55
N CYS A 241 5.63 11.50 -15.63
CA CYS A 241 5.31 10.69 -16.82
C CYS A 241 4.59 11.43 -17.95
N ASN A 242 4.41 12.76 -17.86
CA ASN A 242 3.77 13.61 -18.90
C ASN A 242 2.39 13.13 -19.37
N ALA A 243 1.59 12.53 -18.52
CA ALA A 243 0.27 12.00 -18.82
C ALA A 243 -0.84 12.99 -18.45
N LYS A 244 -2.01 12.88 -19.10
CA LYS A 244 -3.18 13.70 -18.77
C LYS A 244 -3.98 13.05 -17.65
N ASN A 245 -3.81 13.53 -16.43
CA ASN A 245 -4.54 13.05 -15.27
C ASN A 245 -4.84 14.18 -14.26
N LYS A 246 -5.53 13.86 -13.18
CA LYS A 246 -5.92 14.83 -12.14
C LYS A 246 -4.78 15.19 -11.19
N LEU A 247 -3.61 14.56 -11.30
CA LEU A 247 -2.49 14.74 -10.39
C LEU A 247 -1.54 15.87 -10.80
N ASN A 248 -1.70 16.46 -12.01
CA ASN A 248 -0.85 17.55 -12.51
C ASN A 248 -1.15 18.87 -11.77
N ARG A 249 -0.80 18.93 -10.50
CA ARG A 249 -0.93 20.04 -9.55
C ARG A 249 0.04 19.89 -8.39
N ASP A 250 0.09 20.87 -7.50
CA ASP A 250 0.83 20.72 -6.26
C ASP A 250 0.38 19.42 -5.53
N VAL A 251 1.34 18.60 -5.17
CA VAL A 251 1.09 17.29 -4.54
C VAL A 251 0.35 17.44 -3.20
N TRP A 252 0.65 18.52 -2.44
CA TRP A 252 0.02 18.82 -1.16
C TRP A 252 -1.45 19.29 -1.29
N GLU A 253 -1.85 19.70 -2.50
CA GLU A 253 -3.24 20.04 -2.83
C GLU A 253 -4.10 18.84 -3.25
N ILE A 254 -3.49 17.66 -3.43
CA ILE A 254 -4.21 16.44 -3.78
C ILE A 254 -5.10 16.03 -2.59
N PRO A 255 -6.42 15.80 -2.78
CA PRO A 255 -7.36 15.66 -1.68
C PRO A 255 -7.02 14.60 -0.63
N GLN A 256 -6.43 13.45 -1.02
CA GLN A 256 -5.99 12.45 -0.05
C GLN A 256 -4.84 13.00 0.81
N ILE A 257 -3.80 13.56 0.20
CA ILE A 257 -2.62 14.10 0.89
C ILE A 257 -3.02 15.28 1.77
N ARG A 258 -3.77 16.25 1.23
CA ARG A 258 -4.27 17.38 2.00
C ARG A 258 -5.09 16.95 3.21
N HIS A 259 -5.99 15.97 3.06
CA HIS A 259 -6.79 15.49 4.17
C HIS A 259 -5.96 14.75 5.23
N ALA A 260 -4.91 14.04 4.85
CA ALA A 260 -3.96 13.43 5.78
C ALA A 260 -3.30 14.49 6.67
N VAL A 261 -2.83 15.59 6.07
CA VAL A 261 -2.30 16.75 6.81
C VAL A 261 -3.36 17.35 7.75
N GLU A 262 -4.60 17.53 7.27
CA GLU A 262 -5.71 18.09 8.07
C GLU A 262 -6.07 17.27 9.31
N ILE A 263 -5.91 15.93 9.27
CA ILE A 263 -6.21 15.05 10.41
C ILE A 263 -4.96 14.63 11.18
N GLY A 264 -3.80 15.16 10.81
CA GLY A 264 -2.55 15.02 11.54
C GLY A 264 -1.93 13.63 11.45
N ILE A 265 -1.89 13.03 10.26
CA ILE A 265 -1.14 11.79 10.01
C ILE A 265 0.02 12.07 9.05
N GLY A 266 1.18 11.49 9.33
CA GLY A 266 2.38 11.53 8.48
C GLY A 266 2.97 12.92 8.26
N ALA A 267 3.78 13.04 7.20
CA ALA A 267 4.41 14.28 6.76
C ALA A 267 3.38 15.35 6.37
N ARG A 268 3.73 16.63 6.57
CA ARG A 268 2.86 17.79 6.35
C ARG A 268 3.35 18.75 5.27
N SER A 269 4.62 18.60 4.89
CA SER A 269 5.30 19.42 3.90
C SER A 269 6.58 18.73 3.41
N ASP A 270 7.20 19.26 2.37
CA ASP A 270 8.49 18.77 1.85
C ASP A 270 9.61 18.83 2.90
N SER A 271 9.55 19.78 3.84
CA SER A 271 10.54 19.86 4.91
C SER A 271 10.52 18.68 5.87
N ASP A 272 9.40 17.94 5.93
CA ASP A 272 9.23 16.77 6.77
C ASP A 272 9.73 15.48 6.09
N ILE A 273 10.08 15.51 4.79
CA ILE A 273 10.52 14.36 4.00
C ILE A 273 12.01 14.46 3.68
N GLU A 274 12.69 13.33 3.75
CA GLU A 274 14.05 13.16 3.25
C GLU A 274 14.07 12.02 2.22
N LEU A 275 14.34 12.37 0.96
CA LEU A 275 14.44 11.41 -0.14
C LEU A 275 15.89 10.91 -0.25
N LEU A 276 16.05 9.58 -0.27
CA LEU A 276 17.32 8.86 -0.38
C LEU A 276 17.32 8.06 -1.71
N GLU A 277 18.34 8.23 -2.54
CA GLU A 277 18.48 7.58 -3.86
C GLU A 277 19.76 6.76 -3.98
#